data_61ad5a62ffa477ea5ad5f6900fe3f2a0
#
_entry.id   61ad5a62ffa477ea5ad5f6900fe3f2a0
#
_cell.length_a   1.000
_cell.length_b   1.000
_cell.length_c   1.000
_cell.angle_alpha   90.00
_cell.angle_beta   90.00
_cell.angle_gamma   90.00
#
_symmetry.space_group_name_H-M   'P 1'
#
loop_
_entity.id
_entity.type
_entity.pdbx_description
1 polymer ?
#
loop_
_entity_poly.entity_id
_entity_poly.type
_entity_poly.pdbx_seq_one_letter_code
_entity_poly.pdbx_strand_id
1 'polypeptide(L)'
;MELDELKVAWAELDRRVTALEVAIPRGGAVAAVRTELRPLRWGQSAQIVGGLLLAMAAGSFWFDHRDATGPLVAGLLLHAYGIAMIIAAARNLALAALATTDAPVLVLQQRVAALRAWRIREGRWFGVVGCFMWVPMMIWAFAWLGVDIVAARPGFIALNVLVAVVCLGVFLVVSRVLKTPEGASVRRARERLDEIARFTGSGPM
;
A
#
# COMPACT_ATOMS: atom_id res chain seq x y z
N MET A 1 -42.84 -10.15 -29.28
CA MET A 1 -41.47 -10.65 -29.10
C MET A 1 -41.59 -12.11 -28.74
N GLU A 2 -41.39 -12.97 -29.69
CA GLU A 2 -41.61 -14.41 -29.51
C GLU A 2 -40.43 -15.05 -28.81
N LEU A 3 -40.71 -16.11 -28.05
CA LEU A 3 -39.68 -16.80 -27.22
C LEU A 3 -38.51 -17.31 -28.06
N ASP A 4 -38.73 -17.57 -29.34
CA ASP A 4 -37.71 -18.01 -30.28
C ASP A 4 -36.78 -16.88 -30.73
N GLU A 5 -37.27 -15.63 -30.86
CA GLU A 5 -36.43 -14.45 -31.13
C GLU A 5 -35.50 -14.18 -29.94
N LEU A 6 -35.99 -14.35 -28.71
CA LEU A 6 -35.17 -14.22 -27.50
C LEU A 6 -34.06 -15.28 -27.43
N LYS A 7 -34.36 -16.55 -27.79
CA LYS A 7 -33.37 -17.63 -27.85
C LYS A 7 -32.27 -17.35 -28.88
N VAL A 8 -32.65 -16.83 -30.08
CA VAL A 8 -31.70 -16.49 -31.13
C VAL A 8 -30.80 -15.35 -30.67
N ALA A 9 -31.37 -14.32 -30.02
CA ALA A 9 -30.61 -13.18 -29.49
C ALA A 9 -29.63 -13.63 -28.38
N TRP A 10 -30.06 -14.53 -27.50
CA TRP A 10 -29.19 -15.13 -26.47
C TRP A 10 -28.06 -15.98 -27.08
N ALA A 11 -28.35 -16.81 -28.07
CA ALA A 11 -27.33 -17.62 -28.74
C ALA A 11 -26.30 -16.76 -29.47
N GLU A 12 -26.70 -15.66 -30.09
CA GLU A 12 -25.80 -14.70 -30.73
C GLU A 12 -24.95 -13.93 -29.67
N LEU A 13 -25.57 -13.54 -28.56
CA LEU A 13 -24.84 -12.90 -27.44
C LEU A 13 -23.78 -13.86 -26.86
N ASP A 14 -24.14 -15.13 -26.63
CA ASP A 14 -23.25 -16.16 -26.11
C ASP A 14 -22.09 -16.43 -27.06
N ARG A 15 -22.38 -16.48 -28.38
CA ARG A 15 -21.35 -16.60 -29.43
C ARG A 15 -20.40 -15.40 -29.43
N ARG A 16 -20.92 -14.17 -29.29
CA ARG A 16 -20.10 -12.96 -29.21
C ARG A 16 -19.26 -12.90 -27.94
N VAL A 17 -19.83 -13.30 -26.81
CA VAL A 17 -19.09 -13.40 -25.54
C VAL A 17 -17.97 -14.43 -25.64
N THR A 18 -18.24 -15.60 -26.20
CA THR A 18 -17.24 -16.65 -26.41
C THR A 18 -16.15 -16.21 -27.41
N ALA A 19 -16.52 -15.53 -28.49
CA ALA A 19 -15.57 -14.98 -29.46
C ALA A 19 -14.69 -13.89 -28.83
N LEU A 20 -15.25 -13.03 -27.97
CA LEU A 20 -14.50 -12.03 -27.20
C LEU A 20 -13.57 -12.69 -26.18
N GLU A 21 -14.01 -13.74 -25.51
CA GLU A 21 -13.16 -14.51 -24.58
C GLU A 21 -11.97 -15.18 -25.26
N VAL A 22 -12.13 -15.63 -26.50
CA VAL A 22 -11.06 -16.25 -27.31
C VAL A 22 -10.14 -15.17 -27.93
N ALA A 23 -10.69 -14.02 -28.33
CA ALA A 23 -9.92 -12.93 -28.94
C ALA A 23 -9.01 -12.17 -27.97
N ILE A 24 -9.30 -12.24 -26.65
CA ILE A 24 -8.43 -11.63 -25.64
C ILE A 24 -7.44 -12.71 -25.17
N PRO A 25 -6.14 -12.60 -25.47
CA PRO A 25 -5.16 -13.48 -24.87
C PRO A 25 -5.17 -13.21 -23.36
N ARG A 26 -5.90 -14.04 -22.61
CA ARG A 26 -6.00 -13.95 -21.12
C ARG A 26 -4.62 -13.77 -20.48
N GLY A 27 -3.58 -14.40 -21.06
CA GLY A 27 -2.20 -14.26 -20.63
C GLY A 27 -1.60 -12.86 -20.84
N GLY A 28 -2.05 -12.10 -21.85
CA GLY A 28 -1.48 -10.78 -22.15
C GLY A 28 -1.82 -9.72 -21.12
N ALA A 29 -3.07 -9.64 -20.66
CA ALA A 29 -3.51 -8.68 -19.64
C ALA A 29 -2.84 -8.96 -18.28
N VAL A 30 -2.79 -10.24 -17.88
CA VAL A 30 -2.13 -10.67 -16.64
C VAL A 30 -0.62 -10.38 -16.69
N ALA A 31 0.04 -10.68 -17.81
CA ALA A 31 1.47 -10.41 -17.99
C ALA A 31 1.77 -8.91 -17.91
N ALA A 32 0.95 -8.06 -18.53
CA ALA A 32 1.09 -6.61 -18.47
C ALA A 32 0.96 -6.09 -17.01
N VAL A 33 -0.10 -6.49 -16.29
CA VAL A 33 -0.30 -6.12 -14.88
C VAL A 33 0.85 -6.63 -14.01
N ARG A 34 1.32 -7.84 -14.22
CA ARG A 34 2.43 -8.44 -13.48
C ARG A 34 3.73 -7.65 -13.64
N THR A 35 4.02 -7.17 -14.84
CA THR A 35 5.21 -6.36 -15.14
C THR A 35 5.13 -5.01 -14.44
N GLU A 36 3.97 -4.33 -14.51
CA GLU A 36 3.76 -3.03 -13.87
C GLU A 36 3.78 -3.10 -12.33
N LEU A 37 3.37 -4.22 -11.75
CA LEU A 37 3.39 -4.42 -10.28
C LEU A 37 4.73 -4.94 -9.75
N ARG A 38 5.69 -5.28 -10.61
CA ARG A 38 7.02 -5.78 -10.19
C ARG A 38 7.76 -4.81 -9.25
N PRO A 39 7.86 -3.49 -9.55
CA PRO A 39 8.52 -2.54 -8.64
C PRO A 39 7.81 -2.43 -7.28
N LEU A 40 6.46 -2.51 -7.27
CA LEU A 40 5.68 -2.55 -6.04
C LEU A 40 6.07 -3.75 -5.18
N ARG A 41 6.16 -4.94 -5.77
CA ARG A 41 6.52 -6.18 -5.05
C ARG A 41 7.90 -6.08 -4.41
N TRP A 42 8.89 -5.58 -5.15
CA TRP A 42 10.23 -5.35 -4.62
C TRP A 42 10.24 -4.35 -3.46
N GLY A 43 9.55 -3.22 -3.61
CA GLY A 43 9.40 -2.22 -2.55
C GLY A 43 8.74 -2.78 -1.29
N GLN A 44 7.69 -3.61 -1.46
CA GLN A 44 7.01 -4.24 -0.32
C GLN A 44 7.87 -5.33 0.35
N SER A 45 8.66 -6.10 -0.42
CA SER A 45 9.61 -7.05 0.16
C SER A 45 10.69 -6.33 0.97
N ALA A 46 11.24 -5.24 0.45
CA ALA A 46 12.18 -4.40 1.20
C ALA A 46 11.56 -3.80 2.47
N GLN A 47 10.28 -3.39 2.40
CA GLN A 47 9.53 -2.89 3.56
C GLN A 47 9.33 -3.97 4.63
N ILE A 48 9.09 -5.23 4.26
CA ILE A 48 9.01 -6.35 5.21
C ILE A 48 10.35 -6.54 5.91
N VAL A 49 11.45 -6.57 5.16
CA VAL A 49 12.79 -6.73 5.73
C VAL A 49 13.11 -5.55 6.67
N GLY A 50 12.87 -4.31 6.23
CA GLY A 50 13.08 -3.12 7.07
C GLY A 50 12.21 -3.11 8.33
N GLY A 51 10.93 -3.50 8.20
CA GLY A 51 10.01 -3.63 9.34
C GLY A 51 10.44 -4.71 10.33
N LEU A 52 10.94 -5.85 9.82
CA LEU A 52 11.46 -6.93 10.66
C LEU A 52 12.71 -6.48 11.44
N LEU A 53 13.67 -5.86 10.75
CA LEU A 53 14.87 -5.32 11.39
C LEU A 53 14.53 -4.27 12.45
N LEU A 54 13.61 -3.36 12.14
CA LEU A 54 13.15 -2.35 13.09
C LEU A 54 12.45 -2.99 14.29
N ALA A 55 11.55 -3.95 14.06
CA ALA A 55 10.85 -4.64 15.14
C ALA A 55 11.81 -5.40 16.05
N MET A 56 12.78 -6.12 15.49
CA MET A 56 13.80 -6.84 16.27
C MET A 56 14.68 -5.88 17.08
N ALA A 57 15.20 -4.83 16.44
CA ALA A 57 16.09 -3.86 17.11
C ALA A 57 15.34 -3.07 18.19
N ALA A 58 14.11 -2.61 17.91
CA ALA A 58 13.28 -1.92 18.88
C ALA A 58 12.79 -2.87 19.99
N GLY A 59 12.56 -4.15 19.67
CA GLY A 59 12.22 -5.20 20.62
C GLY A 59 13.31 -5.45 21.65
N SER A 60 14.55 -5.60 21.20
CA SER A 60 15.74 -5.69 22.08
C SER A 60 15.88 -4.41 22.90
N PHE A 61 15.78 -3.26 22.25
CA PHE A 61 15.98 -1.96 22.91
C PHE A 61 15.03 -1.71 24.08
N TRP A 62 13.69 -1.87 23.91
CA TRP A 62 12.75 -1.62 25.02
C TRP A 62 12.90 -2.66 26.14
N PHE A 63 13.31 -3.89 25.82
CA PHE A 63 13.57 -4.91 26.81
C PHE A 63 14.75 -4.55 27.72
N ASP A 64 15.83 -3.99 27.14
CA ASP A 64 17.01 -3.57 27.86
C ASP A 64 16.79 -2.28 28.67
N HIS A 65 15.82 -1.44 28.27
CA HIS A 65 15.54 -0.14 28.87
C HIS A 65 14.20 -0.08 29.64
N ARG A 66 13.71 -1.22 30.11
CA ARG A 66 12.41 -1.33 30.80
C ARG A 66 12.29 -0.48 32.08
N ASP A 67 13.41 -0.12 32.70
CA ASP A 67 13.45 0.70 33.92
C ASP A 67 13.39 2.21 33.66
N ALA A 68 13.53 2.64 32.39
CA ALA A 68 13.49 4.03 31.97
C ALA A 68 12.26 4.28 31.10
N THR A 69 11.27 5.04 31.62
CA THR A 69 9.96 5.23 30.95
C THR A 69 10.07 5.80 29.54
N GLY A 70 10.95 6.79 29.32
CA GLY A 70 11.12 7.43 28.01
C GLY A 70 11.60 6.45 26.93
N PRO A 71 12.76 5.81 27.10
CA PRO A 71 13.27 4.79 26.19
C PRO A 71 12.32 3.59 26.02
N LEU A 72 11.67 3.10 27.10
CA LEU A 72 10.69 2.03 27.05
C LEU A 72 9.55 2.36 26.09
N VAL A 73 8.90 3.52 26.27
CA VAL A 73 7.77 3.95 25.44
C VAL A 73 8.22 4.14 23.98
N ALA A 74 9.39 4.75 23.75
CA ALA A 74 9.94 4.94 22.42
C ALA A 74 10.19 3.60 21.71
N GLY A 75 10.79 2.63 22.42
CA GLY A 75 11.04 1.30 21.89
C GLY A 75 9.77 0.53 21.56
N LEU A 76 8.76 0.58 22.44
CA LEU A 76 7.45 -0.05 22.19
C LEU A 76 6.74 0.56 20.97
N LEU A 77 6.78 1.88 20.80
CA LEU A 77 6.20 2.56 19.63
C LEU A 77 6.91 2.15 18.34
N LEU A 78 8.24 2.11 18.33
CA LEU A 78 9.02 1.67 17.18
C LEU A 78 8.80 0.19 16.86
N HIS A 79 8.70 -0.66 17.88
CA HIS A 79 8.41 -2.09 17.72
C HIS A 79 7.02 -2.30 17.07
N ALA A 80 5.99 -1.64 17.61
CA ALA A 80 4.63 -1.68 17.06
C ALA A 80 4.57 -1.13 15.63
N TYR A 81 5.33 -0.07 15.34
CA TYR A 81 5.43 0.50 13.99
C TYR A 81 6.10 -0.47 13.02
N GLY A 82 7.18 -1.15 13.42
CA GLY A 82 7.83 -2.19 12.62
C GLY A 82 6.87 -3.34 12.27
N ILE A 83 6.08 -3.81 13.26
CA ILE A 83 5.04 -4.83 13.03
C ILE A 83 3.97 -4.32 12.05
N ALA A 84 3.50 -3.07 12.23
CA ALA A 84 2.50 -2.47 11.34
C ALA A 84 3.02 -2.37 9.89
N MET A 85 4.30 -2.05 9.68
CA MET A 85 4.95 -2.05 8.37
C MET A 85 4.92 -3.44 7.72
N ILE A 86 5.21 -4.50 8.48
CA ILE A 86 5.19 -5.88 7.98
C ILE A 86 3.77 -6.27 7.55
N ILE A 87 2.77 -6.02 8.40
CA ILE A 87 1.36 -6.34 8.13
C ILE A 87 0.87 -5.60 6.88
N ALA A 88 1.17 -4.32 6.76
CA ALA A 88 0.78 -3.51 5.61
C ALA A 88 1.42 -4.01 4.32
N ALA A 89 2.73 -4.31 4.34
CA ALA A 89 3.45 -4.82 3.19
C ALA A 89 2.98 -6.22 2.78
N ALA A 90 2.73 -7.12 3.74
CA ALA A 90 2.18 -8.45 3.47
C ALA A 90 0.80 -8.36 2.80
N ARG A 91 -0.07 -7.46 3.26
CA ARG A 91 -1.38 -7.22 2.65
C ARG A 91 -1.26 -6.65 1.23
N ASN A 92 -0.33 -5.74 0.98
CA ASN A 92 -0.05 -5.23 -0.37
C ASN A 92 0.41 -6.34 -1.30
N LEU A 93 1.29 -7.23 -0.85
CA LEU A 93 1.75 -8.37 -1.63
C LEU A 93 0.61 -9.36 -1.93
N ALA A 94 -0.25 -9.64 -0.94
CA ALA A 94 -1.42 -10.51 -1.14
C ALA A 94 -2.39 -9.92 -2.18
N LEU A 95 -2.71 -8.62 -2.09
CA LEU A 95 -3.57 -7.95 -3.06
C LEU A 95 -2.92 -7.88 -4.46
N ALA A 96 -1.61 -7.65 -4.54
CA ALA A 96 -0.87 -7.67 -5.80
C ALA A 96 -0.81 -9.09 -6.41
N ALA A 97 -0.70 -10.14 -5.59
CA ALA A 97 -0.77 -11.52 -6.04
C ALA A 97 -2.14 -11.85 -6.64
N LEU A 98 -3.23 -11.47 -5.96
CA LEU A 98 -4.60 -11.64 -6.46
C LEU A 98 -4.83 -10.88 -7.79
N ALA A 99 -4.25 -9.69 -7.96
CA ALA A 99 -4.34 -8.92 -9.20
C ALA A 99 -3.53 -9.52 -10.37
N THR A 100 -2.68 -10.52 -10.12
CA THR A 100 -1.89 -11.22 -11.14
C THR A 100 -2.33 -12.66 -11.37
N THR A 101 -3.47 -13.08 -10.82
CA THR A 101 -4.06 -14.41 -11.04
C THR A 101 -4.93 -14.38 -12.28
N ASP A 102 -4.92 -15.46 -13.07
CA ASP A 102 -5.77 -15.58 -14.26
C ASP A 102 -7.25 -15.39 -13.90
N ALA A 103 -7.82 -14.34 -14.49
CA ALA A 103 -9.21 -13.96 -14.30
C ALA A 103 -9.70 -13.10 -15.47
N PRO A 104 -11.01 -13.01 -15.70
CA PRO A 104 -11.61 -12.08 -16.65
C PRO A 104 -11.17 -10.64 -16.37
N VAL A 105 -11.06 -9.80 -17.41
CA VAL A 105 -10.56 -8.40 -17.31
C VAL A 105 -11.33 -7.59 -16.27
N LEU A 106 -12.65 -7.76 -16.18
CA LEU A 106 -13.48 -7.10 -15.16
C LEU A 106 -13.06 -7.44 -13.74
N VAL A 107 -12.74 -8.71 -13.47
CA VAL A 107 -12.28 -9.16 -12.15
C VAL A 107 -10.89 -8.60 -11.85
N LEU A 108 -10.00 -8.55 -12.85
CA LEU A 108 -8.70 -7.90 -12.70
C LEU A 108 -8.83 -6.41 -12.36
N GLN A 109 -9.72 -5.68 -13.06
CA GLN A 109 -9.98 -4.27 -12.76
C GLN A 109 -10.47 -4.07 -11.31
N GLN A 110 -11.39 -4.93 -10.83
CA GLN A 110 -11.87 -4.87 -9.45
C GLN A 110 -10.73 -5.13 -8.43
N ARG A 111 -9.85 -6.09 -8.71
CA ARG A 111 -8.70 -6.42 -7.84
C ARG A 111 -7.67 -5.28 -7.80
N VAL A 112 -7.37 -4.68 -8.95
CA VAL A 112 -6.48 -3.50 -9.02
C VAL A 112 -7.12 -2.30 -8.32
N ALA A 113 -8.45 -2.10 -8.43
CA ALA A 113 -9.16 -1.06 -7.70
C ALA A 113 -9.11 -1.28 -6.18
N ALA A 114 -9.24 -2.52 -5.70
CA ALA A 114 -9.09 -2.87 -4.29
C ALA A 114 -7.68 -2.60 -3.77
N LEU A 115 -6.65 -2.97 -4.54
CA LEU A 115 -5.24 -2.67 -4.24
C LEU A 115 -5.02 -1.14 -4.14
N ARG A 116 -5.59 -0.38 -5.08
CA ARG A 116 -5.54 1.08 -5.08
C ARG A 116 -6.17 1.68 -3.83
N ALA A 117 -7.40 1.27 -3.49
CA ALA A 117 -8.11 1.77 -2.32
C ALA A 117 -7.33 1.50 -1.02
N TRP A 118 -6.72 0.31 -0.93
CA TRP A 118 -5.86 -0.04 0.19
C TRP A 118 -4.61 0.84 0.25
N ARG A 119 -3.89 1.03 -0.87
CA ARG A 119 -2.67 1.86 -0.96
C ARG A 119 -2.92 3.31 -0.54
N ILE A 120 -4.04 3.90 -0.94
CA ILE A 120 -4.42 5.26 -0.53
C ILE A 120 -4.65 5.32 0.98
N ARG A 121 -5.35 4.34 1.56
CA ARG A 121 -5.60 4.26 3.00
C ARG A 121 -4.31 4.07 3.78
N GLU A 122 -3.48 3.14 3.36
CA GLU A 122 -2.17 2.87 3.92
C GLU A 122 -1.28 4.12 3.90
N GLY A 123 -1.16 4.78 2.75
CA GLY A 123 -0.35 5.99 2.59
C GLY A 123 -0.78 7.12 3.54
N ARG A 124 -2.08 7.29 3.76
CA ARG A 124 -2.60 8.25 4.75
C ARG A 124 -2.23 7.86 6.18
N TRP A 125 -2.42 6.59 6.55
CA TRP A 125 -2.09 6.09 7.87
C TRP A 125 -0.60 6.23 8.19
N PHE A 126 0.26 5.72 7.29
CA PHE A 126 1.71 5.82 7.47
C PHE A 126 2.22 7.26 7.37
N GLY A 127 1.55 8.12 6.60
CA GLY A 127 1.84 9.54 6.58
C GLY A 127 1.57 10.23 7.92
N VAL A 128 0.39 9.99 8.51
CA VAL A 128 0.03 10.53 9.83
C VAL A 128 0.96 9.99 10.92
N VAL A 129 1.12 8.67 11.00
CA VAL A 129 1.97 8.04 12.02
C VAL A 129 3.44 8.42 11.81
N GLY A 130 3.90 8.49 10.56
CA GLY A 130 5.27 8.87 10.19
C GLY A 130 5.67 10.25 10.68
N CYS A 131 4.72 11.20 10.73
CA CYS A 131 4.99 12.54 11.29
C CYS A 131 5.43 12.49 12.77
N PHE A 132 5.05 11.45 13.51
CA PHE A 132 5.39 11.29 14.93
C PHE A 132 6.55 10.30 15.15
N MET A 133 6.77 9.33 14.26
CA MET A 133 7.73 8.24 14.48
C MET A 133 9.19 8.68 14.54
N TRP A 134 9.50 9.85 14.05
CA TRP A 134 10.85 10.40 14.18
C TRP A 134 11.20 10.74 15.64
N VAL A 135 10.22 11.10 16.50
CA VAL A 135 10.45 11.41 17.92
C VAL A 135 10.97 10.19 18.69
N PRO A 136 10.28 9.03 18.68
CA PRO A 136 10.83 7.82 19.31
C PRO A 136 12.14 7.36 18.66
N MET A 137 12.34 7.60 17.37
CA MET A 137 13.60 7.26 16.70
C MET A 137 14.77 8.13 17.21
N MET A 138 14.53 9.41 17.50
CA MET A 138 15.52 10.26 18.15
C MET A 138 15.80 9.83 19.60
N ILE A 139 14.79 9.51 20.37
CA ILE A 139 14.97 9.00 21.75
C ILE A 139 15.83 7.74 21.72
N TRP A 140 15.54 6.82 20.78
CA TRP A 140 16.33 5.62 20.57
C TRP A 140 17.80 5.91 20.20
N ALA A 141 18.03 6.86 19.29
CA ALA A 141 19.39 7.25 18.89
C ALA A 141 20.19 7.86 20.05
N PHE A 142 19.59 8.72 20.88
CA PHE A 142 20.25 9.30 22.04
C PHE A 142 20.52 8.26 23.14
N ALA A 143 19.60 7.31 23.35
CA ALA A 143 19.79 6.22 24.29
C ALA A 143 20.99 5.31 23.86
N TRP A 144 21.17 5.12 22.56
CA TRP A 144 22.37 4.44 22.04
C TRP A 144 23.68 5.14 22.37
N LEU A 145 23.64 6.48 22.53
CA LEU A 145 24.77 7.30 22.98
C LEU A 145 24.89 7.35 24.51
N GLY A 146 24.06 6.56 25.24
CA GLY A 146 24.06 6.52 26.70
C GLY A 146 23.37 7.71 27.36
N VAL A 147 22.56 8.50 26.61
CA VAL A 147 21.89 9.68 27.13
C VAL A 147 20.39 9.48 27.14
N ASP A 148 19.78 9.54 28.35
CA ASP A 148 18.31 9.66 28.44
C ASP A 148 17.91 11.11 28.17
N ILE A 149 17.65 11.39 26.90
CA ILE A 149 17.29 12.76 26.42
C ILE A 149 15.94 13.22 26.97
N VAL A 150 15.04 12.28 27.33
CA VAL A 150 13.73 12.60 27.91
C VAL A 150 13.90 13.20 29.30
N ALA A 151 14.73 12.58 30.13
CA ALA A 151 15.06 13.06 31.46
C ALA A 151 15.98 14.30 31.41
N ALA A 152 17.00 14.27 30.54
CA ALA A 152 18.01 15.34 30.48
C ALA A 152 17.49 16.65 29.88
N ARG A 153 16.60 16.57 28.89
CA ARG A 153 16.11 17.73 28.12
C ARG A 153 14.64 17.59 27.71
N PRO A 154 13.67 17.60 28.66
CA PRO A 154 12.25 17.43 28.34
C PRO A 154 11.70 18.51 27.39
N GLY A 155 12.22 19.75 27.46
CA GLY A 155 11.85 20.83 26.53
C GLY A 155 12.25 20.54 25.09
N PHE A 156 13.36 19.83 24.86
CA PHE A 156 13.76 19.40 23.53
C PHE A 156 12.77 18.40 22.94
N ILE A 157 12.31 17.43 23.74
CA ILE A 157 11.28 16.47 23.31
C ILE A 157 9.96 17.18 23.02
N ALA A 158 9.53 18.11 23.88
CA ALA A 158 8.31 18.89 23.66
C ALA A 158 8.37 19.68 22.35
N LEU A 159 9.51 20.32 22.04
CA LEU A 159 9.73 21.02 20.78
C LEU A 159 9.60 20.07 19.57
N ASN A 160 10.19 18.86 19.65
CA ASN A 160 10.13 17.90 18.58
C ASN A 160 8.71 17.33 18.37
N VAL A 161 7.93 17.16 19.43
CA VAL A 161 6.52 16.81 19.34
C VAL A 161 5.72 17.95 18.70
N LEU A 162 5.99 19.22 19.05
CA LEU A 162 5.36 20.38 18.41
C LEU A 162 5.67 20.41 16.89
N VAL A 163 6.92 20.17 16.52
CA VAL A 163 7.31 20.06 15.10
C VAL A 163 6.56 18.91 14.42
N ALA A 164 6.41 17.77 15.06
CA ALA A 164 5.62 16.65 14.52
C ALA A 164 4.16 17.04 14.29
N VAL A 165 3.54 17.80 15.19
CA VAL A 165 2.18 18.33 15.03
C VAL A 165 2.08 19.31 13.85
N VAL A 166 3.06 20.19 13.69
CA VAL A 166 3.13 21.12 12.53
C VAL A 166 3.28 20.31 11.23
N CYS A 167 4.20 19.34 11.19
CA CYS A 167 4.36 18.44 10.04
C CYS A 167 3.06 17.68 9.71
N LEU A 168 2.32 17.22 10.72
CA LEU A 168 1.01 16.61 10.51
C LEU A 168 0.02 17.59 9.89
N GLY A 169 -0.03 18.84 10.37
CA GLY A 169 -0.88 19.90 9.79
C GLY A 169 -0.55 20.13 8.31
N VAL A 170 0.72 20.28 7.98
CA VAL A 170 1.19 20.40 6.58
C VAL A 170 0.83 19.18 5.77
N PHE A 171 1.07 17.97 6.29
CA PHE A 171 0.71 16.71 5.62
C PHE A 171 -0.78 16.63 5.31
N LEU A 172 -1.64 17.00 6.26
CA LEU A 172 -3.11 16.97 6.07
C LEU A 172 -3.55 17.99 5.00
N VAL A 173 -2.99 19.20 5.00
CA VAL A 173 -3.26 20.21 3.96
C VAL A 173 -2.80 19.72 2.60
N VAL A 174 -1.56 19.26 2.49
CA VAL A 174 -0.98 18.74 1.24
C VAL A 174 -1.77 17.52 0.74
N SER A 175 -2.17 16.61 1.62
CA SER A 175 -2.95 15.41 1.25
C SER A 175 -4.38 15.74 0.78
N ARG A 176 -4.92 16.90 1.17
CA ARG A 176 -6.20 17.41 0.65
C ARG A 176 -6.06 18.09 -0.71
N VAL A 177 -4.99 18.87 -0.90
CA VAL A 177 -4.74 19.62 -2.13
C VAL A 177 -4.20 18.72 -3.23
N LEU A 178 -3.19 17.92 -2.92
CA LEU A 178 -2.63 16.92 -3.81
C LEU A 178 -3.36 15.62 -3.55
N LYS A 179 -4.23 15.18 -4.49
CA LYS A 179 -4.87 13.85 -4.42
C LYS A 179 -3.80 12.81 -4.07
N THR A 180 -3.97 12.12 -2.95
CA THR A 180 -2.99 11.16 -2.41
C THR A 180 -2.50 10.23 -3.53
N PRO A 181 -1.20 10.14 -3.80
CA PRO A 181 -0.67 9.38 -4.93
C PRO A 181 -0.97 7.89 -4.74
N GLU A 182 -1.63 7.31 -5.74
CA GLU A 182 -2.00 5.89 -5.80
C GLU A 182 -0.78 4.95 -5.88
N GLY A 183 0.40 5.53 -6.08
CA GLY A 183 1.60 4.84 -6.49
C GLY A 183 1.67 4.66 -8.02
N ALA A 184 2.83 4.99 -8.61
CA ALA A 184 3.01 4.99 -10.05
C ALA A 184 2.73 3.61 -10.69
N SER A 185 3.08 2.52 -10.01
CA SER A 185 2.87 1.15 -10.48
C SER A 185 1.39 0.77 -10.58
N VAL A 186 0.58 1.13 -9.57
CA VAL A 186 -0.86 0.83 -9.56
C VAL A 186 -1.59 1.66 -10.61
N ARG A 187 -1.20 2.93 -10.78
CA ARG A 187 -1.74 3.80 -11.82
C ARG A 187 -1.47 3.23 -13.22
N ARG A 188 -0.22 2.86 -13.52
CA ARG A 188 0.15 2.26 -14.81
C ARG A 188 -0.59 0.94 -15.07
N ALA A 189 -0.70 0.07 -14.06
CA ALA A 189 -1.45 -1.17 -14.20
C ALA A 189 -2.92 -0.92 -14.56
N ARG A 190 -3.55 0.10 -13.96
CA ARG A 190 -4.91 0.51 -14.28
C ARG A 190 -5.03 1.08 -15.69
N GLU A 191 -4.15 2.00 -16.07
CA GLU A 191 -4.11 2.60 -17.41
C GLU A 191 -4.01 1.52 -18.49
N ARG A 192 -3.18 0.49 -18.26
CA ARG A 192 -3.05 -0.67 -19.18
C ARG A 192 -4.33 -1.49 -19.26
N LEU A 193 -5.00 -1.76 -18.14
CA LEU A 193 -6.28 -2.47 -18.15
C LEU A 193 -7.40 -1.67 -18.83
N ASP A 194 -7.44 -0.34 -18.62
CA ASP A 194 -8.41 0.54 -19.25
C ASP A 194 -8.15 0.64 -20.78
N GLU A 195 -6.90 0.61 -21.22
CA GLU A 195 -6.49 0.54 -22.62
C GLU A 195 -6.98 -0.76 -23.26
N ILE A 196 -6.69 -1.91 -22.65
CA ILE A 196 -7.13 -3.23 -23.12
C ILE A 196 -8.67 -3.28 -23.23
N ALA A 197 -9.38 -2.76 -22.21
CA ALA A 197 -10.84 -2.75 -22.20
C ALA A 197 -11.44 -1.89 -23.33
N ARG A 198 -10.80 -0.77 -23.69
CA ARG A 198 -11.24 0.07 -24.81
C ARG A 198 -11.07 -0.62 -26.16
N PHE A 199 -9.94 -1.29 -26.38
CA PHE A 199 -9.71 -2.05 -27.63
C PHE A 199 -10.70 -3.20 -27.79
N THR A 200 -11.15 -3.83 -26.71
CA THR A 200 -12.15 -4.89 -26.74
C THR A 200 -13.58 -4.39 -26.90
N GLY A 201 -13.89 -3.16 -26.46
CA GLY A 201 -15.22 -2.54 -26.60
C GLY A 201 -15.44 -1.83 -27.94
N SER A 202 -14.37 -1.54 -28.69
CA SER A 202 -14.41 -0.82 -29.99
C SER A 202 -14.25 -1.74 -31.21
N GLY A 203 -14.54 -3.04 -31.06
CA GLY A 203 -14.65 -3.96 -32.21
C GLY A 203 -15.72 -3.46 -33.20
N PRO A 204 -15.49 -3.55 -34.52
CA PRO A 204 -16.38 -2.97 -35.52
C PRO A 204 -17.80 -3.50 -35.39
N MET A 205 -18.77 -2.56 -35.39
CA MET A 205 -20.19 -2.86 -35.56
C MET A 205 -20.44 -3.38 -36.97
#